data_8b2550638233497cb19c37bd77a5c2be
#
_entry.id   8b2550638233497cb19c37bd77a5c2be
#
_cell.length_a   1.000
_cell.length_b   1.000
_cell.length_c   1.000
_cell.angle_alpha   90.00
_cell.angle_beta   90.00
_cell.angle_gamma   90.00
#
_symmetry.space_group_name_H-M   'P 1'
#
loop_
_entity.id
_entity.type
_entity.pdbx_description
1 polymer ?
#
loop_
_entity_poly.entity_id
_entity_poly.type
_entity_poly.pdbx_seq_one_letter_code
_entity_poly.pdbx_strand_id
1 'polypeptide(L)'
;MAFDGITIANIVKDLQDNLIDGRLSKIAQPEPDELLCTIKGKNGQQRLCLSASASLPLIYLTRDNKPSPMTAPNFCMLLRKHVQNARIVSISQPGLERIVIFELEHLDELGDLRRKKLIVEIMGKHSNIIFCDEDNKILDSIKHISGLVSSVREVLPGKPWFIPHTQEKFDPLTADRALFMEQVFLKPCDCFKALYTTFTGLSPAISHEICFRAGGHAALSTAACTDADKESLWNAFSEIITQVKNGQFSPCIVYENDVPAEYAALKLTSYPESNRKDYAEISSLLEDYYAEKNKITRIRQRSSDLRRIVSTALERNVKKYDLQLKQLKDTEKRDKYRIWGELLNTYGYSAQPGDKSLEAVNYYNGEPVTIPLDPQLTAGENAKKYFEKYNKLKRTNEALTALTKEVHDEIEHLESVANALDIARAEEDLVQIKEELIESGYIRRKGGSKKVKITSRPFHYISSDGFSMYVGKNNLQNEELTFKFAVGNDWWFHAKGRPGSHVIVKTGGKELPDATFEEAARLAAHYSTGRDQEKIEVDYVEKKTG
;
A
#
# COMPACT_ATOMS: atom_id res chain seq x y z
N MET A 1 -6.76 15.22 3.67
CA MET A 1 -5.29 15.38 3.85
C MET A 1 -5.05 15.69 5.30
N ALA A 2 -4.40 14.80 6.00
CA ALA A 2 -4.15 14.94 7.45
C ALA A 2 -3.20 16.11 7.79
N PHE A 3 -2.32 16.53 6.88
CA PHE A 3 -1.41 17.66 7.07
C PHE A 3 -2.11 18.96 6.68
N ASP A 4 -2.92 19.49 7.60
CA ASP A 4 -3.70 20.72 7.41
C ASP A 4 -3.05 21.94 8.08
N GLY A 5 -3.68 23.12 7.97
CA GLY A 5 -3.16 24.35 8.54
C GLY A 5 -3.10 24.36 10.06
N ILE A 6 -4.01 23.64 10.74
CA ILE A 6 -4.00 23.52 12.21
C ILE A 6 -2.85 22.61 12.66
N THR A 7 -2.57 21.55 11.91
CA THR A 7 -1.38 20.71 12.14
C THR A 7 -0.09 21.51 12.00
N ILE A 8 0.01 22.36 10.96
CA ILE A 8 1.15 23.29 10.81
C ILE A 8 1.24 24.25 11.99
N ALA A 9 0.12 24.80 12.47
CA ALA A 9 0.12 25.69 13.64
C ALA A 9 0.70 25.01 14.90
N ASN A 10 0.32 23.75 15.14
CA ASN A 10 0.90 22.96 16.21
C ASN A 10 2.40 22.69 16.01
N ILE A 11 2.82 22.35 14.79
CA ILE A 11 4.23 22.17 14.46
C ILE A 11 5.01 23.46 14.69
N VAL A 12 4.51 24.60 14.23
CA VAL A 12 5.17 25.90 14.44
C VAL A 12 5.35 26.18 15.93
N LYS A 13 4.34 25.91 16.76
CA LYS A 13 4.42 26.03 18.22
C LYS A 13 5.51 25.12 18.80
N ASP A 14 5.52 23.83 18.42
CA ASP A 14 6.52 22.86 18.86
C ASP A 14 7.95 23.30 18.47
N LEU A 15 8.11 23.77 17.22
CA LEU A 15 9.40 24.26 16.72
C LEU A 15 9.84 25.58 17.41
N GLN A 16 8.91 26.49 17.70
CA GLN A 16 9.20 27.72 18.44
C GLN A 16 9.71 27.41 19.84
N ASP A 17 9.03 26.52 20.56
CA ASP A 17 9.39 26.14 21.93
C ASP A 17 10.78 25.46 22.00
N ASN A 18 11.19 24.76 20.95
CA ASN A 18 12.42 23.96 20.93
C ASN A 18 13.61 24.59 20.19
N LEU A 19 13.37 25.42 19.17
CA LEU A 19 14.42 25.82 18.22
C LEU A 19 14.75 27.33 18.22
N ILE A 20 13.92 28.21 18.77
CA ILE A 20 14.21 29.64 18.80
C ILE A 20 15.53 29.90 19.53
N ASP A 21 16.32 30.84 19.01
CA ASP A 21 17.70 31.17 19.41
C ASP A 21 18.72 30.04 19.17
N GLY A 22 18.28 28.88 18.65
CA GLY A 22 19.17 27.79 18.28
C GLY A 22 19.99 28.11 17.02
N ARG A 23 21.17 27.47 16.90
CA ARG A 23 22.07 27.62 15.75
C ARG A 23 22.09 26.39 14.87
N LEU A 24 21.98 26.59 13.56
CA LEU A 24 22.09 25.54 12.53
C LEU A 24 23.51 24.97 12.46
N SER A 25 23.84 24.02 13.30
CA SER A 25 25.20 23.47 13.41
C SER A 25 25.57 22.53 12.27
N LYS A 26 24.58 21.82 11.68
CA LYS A 26 24.80 20.91 10.55
C LYS A 26 23.59 20.94 9.62
N ILE A 27 23.85 20.97 8.32
CA ILE A 27 22.83 20.86 7.27
C ILE A 27 23.21 19.65 6.41
N ALA A 28 22.27 18.73 6.23
CA ALA A 28 22.43 17.53 5.39
C ALA A 28 21.22 17.39 4.47
N GLN A 29 21.42 16.79 3.31
CA GLN A 29 20.36 16.46 2.35
C GLN A 29 20.46 14.96 2.05
N PRO A 30 19.82 14.11 2.87
CA PRO A 30 19.89 12.66 2.73
C PRO A 30 19.23 12.15 1.44
N GLU A 31 18.12 12.79 1.04
CA GLU A 31 17.34 12.47 -0.16
C GLU A 31 17.23 13.71 -1.07
N PRO A 32 16.93 13.55 -2.36
CA PRO A 32 16.84 14.67 -3.30
C PRO A 32 15.88 15.78 -2.87
N ASP A 33 14.83 15.46 -2.12
CA ASP A 33 13.75 16.36 -1.69
C ASP A 33 13.64 16.49 -0.18
N GLU A 34 14.68 16.11 0.60
CA GLU A 34 14.67 16.15 2.06
C GLU A 34 15.92 16.82 2.63
N LEU A 35 15.74 17.72 3.60
CA LEU A 35 16.79 18.28 4.44
C LEU A 35 16.72 17.73 5.86
N LEU A 36 17.87 17.44 6.44
CA LEU A 36 18.03 17.11 7.86
C LEU A 36 18.98 18.14 8.50
N CYS A 37 18.40 19.03 9.30
CA CYS A 37 19.12 20.11 9.98
C CYS A 37 19.38 19.74 11.43
N THR A 38 20.61 19.90 11.90
CA THR A 38 20.97 19.77 13.32
C THR A 38 21.06 21.16 13.93
N ILE A 39 20.26 21.41 14.96
CA ILE A 39 20.20 22.69 15.66
C ILE A 39 20.73 22.50 17.08
N LYS A 40 21.61 23.38 17.52
CA LYS A 40 22.11 23.45 18.89
C LYS A 40 21.48 24.66 19.58
N GLY A 41 20.68 24.44 20.58
CA GLY A 41 19.95 25.44 21.33
C GLY A 41 20.00 25.21 22.83
N LYS A 42 19.15 25.91 23.58
CA LYS A 42 19.05 25.84 25.06
C LYS A 42 18.65 24.41 25.51
N ASN A 43 17.83 23.73 24.74
CA ASN A 43 17.34 22.38 25.03
C ASN A 43 18.27 21.28 24.47
N GLY A 44 19.55 21.61 24.23
CA GLY A 44 20.54 20.69 23.69
C GLY A 44 20.50 20.63 22.16
N GLN A 45 20.84 19.46 21.61
CA GLN A 45 20.89 19.22 20.18
C GLN A 45 19.59 18.60 19.68
N GLN A 46 18.93 19.30 18.77
CA GLN A 46 17.71 18.84 18.10
C GLN A 46 17.97 18.58 16.61
N ARG A 47 17.23 17.64 16.01
CA ARG A 47 17.25 17.42 14.58
C ARG A 47 15.89 17.75 13.99
N LEU A 48 15.90 18.58 12.97
CA LEU A 48 14.72 19.01 12.20
C LEU A 48 14.75 18.34 10.83
N CYS A 49 13.74 17.55 10.54
CA CYS A 49 13.49 16.97 9.23
C CYS A 49 12.53 17.85 8.43
N LEU A 50 12.94 18.25 7.23
CA LEU A 50 12.14 19.00 6.28
C LEU A 50 12.06 18.18 4.99
N SER A 51 10.87 17.67 4.65
CA SER A 51 10.66 16.89 3.43
C SER A 51 9.68 17.59 2.50
N ALA A 52 10.11 17.83 1.27
CA ALA A 52 9.28 18.29 0.16
C ALA A 52 8.83 17.13 -0.73
N SER A 53 8.84 15.89 -0.25
CA SER A 53 8.40 14.71 -1.00
C SER A 53 6.97 14.90 -1.52
N ALA A 54 6.72 14.49 -2.77
CA ALA A 54 5.39 14.61 -3.38
C ALA A 54 4.35 13.72 -2.69
N SER A 55 4.77 12.59 -2.14
CA SER A 55 3.92 11.62 -1.46
C SER A 55 3.85 11.81 0.06
N LEU A 56 4.95 12.28 0.66
CA LEU A 56 5.11 12.39 2.11
C LEU A 56 5.83 13.70 2.49
N PRO A 57 5.21 14.87 2.23
CA PRO A 57 5.79 16.13 2.69
C PRO A 57 5.64 16.25 4.20
N LEU A 58 6.73 16.59 4.90
CA LEU A 58 6.81 16.56 6.37
C LEU A 58 7.67 17.68 6.94
N ILE A 59 7.30 18.17 8.12
CA ILE A 59 8.12 18.99 9.00
C ILE A 59 7.97 18.44 10.40
N TYR A 60 9.05 18.00 11.05
CA TYR A 60 9.01 17.52 12.43
C TYR A 60 10.40 17.41 13.05
N LEU A 61 10.46 17.41 14.37
CA LEU A 61 11.66 17.05 15.12
C LEU A 61 11.81 15.54 15.17
N THR A 62 13.02 15.03 14.94
CA THR A 62 13.31 13.60 14.94
C THR A 62 14.56 13.27 15.73
N ARG A 63 14.60 12.05 16.28
CA ARG A 63 15.80 11.47 16.88
C ARG A 63 16.64 10.72 15.86
N ASP A 64 16.07 10.38 14.72
CA ASP A 64 16.71 9.60 13.67
C ASP A 64 17.85 10.38 13.00
N ASN A 65 18.91 9.66 12.64
CA ASN A 65 19.99 10.17 11.83
C ASN A 65 20.06 9.36 10.53
N LYS A 66 19.83 10.04 9.42
CA LYS A 66 19.88 9.40 8.10
C LYS A 66 21.29 9.53 7.51
N PRO A 67 21.81 8.49 6.84
CA PRO A 67 23.07 8.58 6.14
C PRO A 67 22.97 9.63 5.02
N SER A 68 24.00 10.44 4.88
CA SER A 68 24.09 11.45 3.81
C SER A 68 24.85 10.86 2.60
N PRO A 69 24.53 11.28 1.38
CA PRO A 69 25.31 10.91 0.21
C PRO A 69 26.76 11.39 0.33
N MET A 70 27.70 10.70 -0.33
CA MET A 70 29.13 11.04 -0.30
C MET A 70 29.39 12.47 -0.81
N THR A 71 28.62 12.91 -1.82
CA THR A 71 28.67 14.28 -2.36
C THR A 71 27.36 14.99 -2.03
N ALA A 72 27.44 16.11 -1.31
CA ALA A 72 26.26 16.89 -0.96
C ALA A 72 25.67 17.57 -2.23
N PRO A 73 24.31 17.54 -2.40
CA PRO A 73 23.66 18.25 -3.48
C PRO A 73 23.88 19.77 -3.44
N ASN A 74 23.75 20.42 -4.60
CA ASN A 74 24.02 21.88 -4.75
C ASN A 74 23.22 22.74 -3.78
N PHE A 75 21.92 22.46 -3.60
CA PHE A 75 21.08 23.19 -2.66
C PHE A 75 21.60 23.10 -1.21
N CYS A 76 22.02 21.92 -0.78
CA CYS A 76 22.62 21.71 0.54
C CYS A 76 23.94 22.51 0.67
N MET A 77 24.79 22.52 -0.37
CA MET A 77 26.05 23.27 -0.37
C MET A 77 25.81 24.78 -0.29
N LEU A 78 24.80 25.28 -1.00
CA LEU A 78 24.42 26.69 -0.97
C LEU A 78 23.91 27.08 0.44
N LEU A 79 23.05 26.26 1.07
CA LEU A 79 22.60 26.51 2.44
C LEU A 79 23.77 26.50 3.43
N ARG A 80 24.71 25.56 3.32
CA ARG A 80 25.94 25.53 4.16
C ARG A 80 26.76 26.80 4.00
N LYS A 81 26.95 27.27 2.76
CA LYS A 81 27.70 28.50 2.50
C LYS A 81 27.07 29.72 3.19
N HIS A 82 25.76 29.85 3.17
CA HIS A 82 25.08 31.08 3.59
C HIS A 82 24.55 31.05 5.03
N VAL A 83 24.10 29.90 5.53
CA VAL A 83 23.36 29.83 6.81
C VAL A 83 23.88 28.75 7.76
N GLN A 84 25.04 28.19 7.53
CA GLN A 84 25.67 27.33 8.56
C GLN A 84 26.04 28.18 9.76
N ASN A 85 25.67 27.70 10.96
CA ASN A 85 25.77 28.40 12.23
C ASN A 85 24.87 29.64 12.36
N ALA A 86 23.96 29.89 11.41
CA ALA A 86 22.94 30.93 11.55
C ALA A 86 22.05 30.68 12.76
N ARG A 87 21.59 31.76 13.41
CA ARG A 87 20.64 31.73 14.52
C ARG A 87 19.22 31.75 13.97
N ILE A 88 18.35 30.91 14.51
CA ILE A 88 16.91 30.94 14.21
C ILE A 88 16.28 32.07 15.05
N VAL A 89 15.82 33.11 14.38
CA VAL A 89 15.24 34.30 15.02
C VAL A 89 13.74 34.16 15.20
N SER A 90 13.06 33.68 14.17
CA SER A 90 11.63 33.42 14.19
C SER A 90 11.25 32.21 13.39
N ILE A 91 10.11 31.60 13.76
CA ILE A 91 9.44 30.54 13.03
C ILE A 91 7.97 30.95 12.98
N SER A 92 7.40 31.08 11.78
CA SER A 92 6.05 31.60 11.62
C SER A 92 5.27 30.86 10.52
N GLN A 93 3.95 30.98 10.60
CA GLN A 93 3.00 30.48 9.62
C GLN A 93 2.11 31.64 9.17
N PRO A 94 1.96 31.92 7.88
CA PRO A 94 1.02 32.94 7.39
C PRO A 94 -0.43 32.45 7.53
N GLY A 95 -1.22 33.04 8.43
CA GLY A 95 -2.58 32.56 8.72
C GLY A 95 -2.59 31.07 9.09
N LEU A 96 -3.46 30.28 8.47
CA LEU A 96 -3.43 28.82 8.52
C LEU A 96 -3.00 28.19 7.17
N GLU A 97 -2.10 28.86 6.44
CA GLU A 97 -1.51 28.28 5.24
C GLU A 97 -0.58 27.11 5.59
N ARG A 98 -0.37 26.20 4.65
CA ARG A 98 0.55 25.07 4.83
C ARG A 98 1.98 25.46 4.48
N ILE A 99 2.45 26.53 5.11
CA ILE A 99 3.74 27.17 4.89
C ILE A 99 4.38 27.44 6.24
N VAL A 100 5.66 27.09 6.39
CA VAL A 100 6.47 27.46 7.56
C VAL A 100 7.65 28.30 7.09
N ILE A 101 7.84 29.44 7.74
CA ILE A 101 8.92 30.40 7.42
C ILE A 101 9.87 30.43 8.61
N PHE A 102 11.13 30.07 8.37
CA PHE A 102 12.24 30.23 9.30
C PHE A 102 13.02 31.50 8.94
N GLU A 103 13.12 32.44 9.84
CA GLU A 103 14.04 33.57 9.71
C GLU A 103 15.37 33.23 10.37
N LEU A 104 16.43 33.35 9.57
CA LEU A 104 17.80 32.95 9.91
C LEU A 104 18.69 34.18 9.89
N GLU A 105 19.39 34.43 11.02
CA GLU A 105 20.32 35.53 11.18
C GLU A 105 21.76 35.00 11.13
N HIS A 106 22.57 35.56 10.28
CA HIS A 106 23.96 35.16 10.09
C HIS A 106 24.84 36.39 9.84
N LEU A 107 26.15 36.24 10.05
CA LEU A 107 27.15 37.22 9.61
C LEU A 107 27.52 36.94 8.14
N ASP A 108 27.55 37.98 7.32
CA ASP A 108 28.05 37.86 5.96
C ASP A 108 29.60 37.85 5.91
N GLU A 109 30.17 37.81 4.71
CA GLU A 109 31.64 37.76 4.52
C GLU A 109 32.36 39.04 5.01
N LEU A 110 31.64 40.14 5.18
CA LEU A 110 32.14 41.40 5.71
C LEU A 110 31.94 41.52 7.23
N GLY A 111 31.24 40.60 7.84
CA GLY A 111 30.90 40.60 9.25
C GLY A 111 29.62 41.37 9.58
N ASP A 112 28.85 41.80 8.57
CA ASP A 112 27.58 42.45 8.75
C ASP A 112 26.48 41.43 9.11
N LEU A 113 25.57 41.82 10.01
CA LEU A 113 24.42 40.99 10.36
C LEU A 113 23.38 41.03 9.25
N ARG A 114 23.06 39.86 8.69
CA ARG A 114 22.09 39.70 7.60
C ARG A 114 21.01 38.69 8.01
N ARG A 115 19.84 38.83 7.40
CA ARG A 115 18.73 37.91 7.55
C ARG A 115 18.42 37.20 6.23
N LYS A 116 18.03 35.93 6.33
CA LYS A 116 17.56 35.11 5.22
C LYS A 116 16.38 34.27 5.68
N LYS A 117 15.59 33.79 4.72
CA LYS A 117 14.40 33.00 5.00
C LYS A 117 14.55 31.60 4.39
N LEU A 118 14.29 30.58 5.17
CA LEU A 118 14.06 29.23 4.70
C LEU A 118 12.55 28.95 4.79
N ILE A 119 11.91 28.74 3.64
CA ILE A 119 10.47 28.62 3.52
C ILE A 119 10.14 27.21 3.12
N VAL A 120 9.27 26.55 3.88
CA VAL A 120 8.85 25.17 3.65
C VAL A 120 7.36 25.16 3.32
N GLU A 121 7.04 24.73 2.11
CA GLU A 121 5.67 24.63 1.60
C GLU A 121 5.24 23.17 1.57
N ILE A 122 4.13 22.84 2.24
CA ILE A 122 3.57 21.48 2.37
C ILE A 122 2.28 21.39 1.54
N MET A 123 2.43 21.21 0.24
CA MET A 123 1.32 21.24 -0.73
C MET A 123 1.24 19.96 -1.59
N GLY A 124 1.50 18.79 -1.00
CA GLY A 124 1.52 17.49 -1.69
C GLY A 124 2.56 17.49 -2.82
N LYS A 125 2.17 17.21 -4.05
CA LYS A 125 3.10 17.19 -5.21
C LYS A 125 3.78 18.55 -5.48
N HIS A 126 3.22 19.63 -4.98
CA HIS A 126 3.76 21.00 -5.12
C HIS A 126 4.59 21.43 -3.92
N SER A 127 4.86 20.55 -2.97
CA SER A 127 5.71 20.84 -1.81
C SER A 127 7.13 21.22 -2.25
N ASN A 128 7.70 22.22 -1.55
CA ASN A 128 9.04 22.73 -1.86
C ASN A 128 9.74 23.26 -0.59
N ILE A 129 11.05 23.38 -0.64
CA ILE A 129 11.88 24.09 0.34
C ILE A 129 12.63 25.18 -0.42
N ILE A 130 12.35 26.42 -0.06
CA ILE A 130 12.78 27.59 -0.81
C ILE A 130 13.66 28.46 0.08
N PHE A 131 14.78 28.90 -0.42
CA PHE A 131 15.71 29.77 0.29
C PHE A 131 15.67 31.17 -0.32
N CYS A 132 15.35 32.17 0.50
CA CYS A 132 15.18 33.55 0.08
C CYS A 132 16.08 34.50 0.86
N ASP A 133 16.32 35.69 0.29
CA ASP A 133 16.84 36.83 1.03
C ASP A 133 15.75 37.52 1.90
N GLU A 134 16.10 38.61 2.54
CA GLU A 134 15.19 39.40 3.39
C GLU A 134 14.01 40.00 2.60
N ASP A 135 14.19 40.31 1.31
CA ASP A 135 13.20 40.91 0.41
C ASP A 135 12.32 39.85 -0.31
N ASN A 136 12.36 38.58 0.13
CA ASN A 136 11.66 37.46 -0.48
C ASN A 136 12.12 37.14 -1.93
N LYS A 137 13.30 37.54 -2.36
CA LYS A 137 13.88 37.08 -3.61
C LYS A 137 14.47 35.69 -3.43
N ILE A 138 14.08 34.77 -4.30
CA ILE A 138 14.54 33.38 -4.26
C ILE A 138 16.02 33.32 -4.59
N LEU A 139 16.84 32.81 -3.69
CA LEU A 139 18.25 32.50 -3.90
C LEU A 139 18.42 31.12 -4.53
N ASP A 140 17.65 30.13 -4.04
CA ASP A 140 17.56 28.80 -4.62
C ASP A 140 16.38 28.03 -3.98
N SER A 141 16.11 26.81 -4.48
CA SER A 141 15.09 25.92 -3.95
C SER A 141 15.48 24.45 -4.16
N ILE A 142 14.93 23.56 -3.31
CA ILE A 142 15.18 22.12 -3.43
C ILE A 142 14.57 21.54 -4.72
N LYS A 143 13.48 22.17 -5.21
CA LYS A 143 12.85 21.86 -6.51
C LYS A 143 12.69 23.13 -7.34
N HIS A 144 13.28 23.16 -8.50
CA HIS A 144 13.10 24.25 -9.48
C HIS A 144 11.80 24.07 -10.27
N ILE A 145 10.97 25.10 -10.28
CA ILE A 145 9.68 25.10 -10.98
C ILE A 145 9.70 26.24 -12.01
N SER A 146 9.75 25.88 -13.27
CA SER A 146 9.70 26.85 -14.38
C SER A 146 8.26 27.18 -14.78
N GLY A 147 8.06 28.24 -15.54
CA GLY A 147 6.78 28.64 -16.13
C GLY A 147 6.17 27.58 -17.06
N LEU A 148 6.97 26.63 -17.56
CA LEU A 148 6.48 25.49 -18.35
C LEU A 148 5.79 24.44 -17.47
N VAL A 149 6.15 24.37 -16.18
CA VAL A 149 5.61 23.38 -15.22
C VAL A 149 4.45 23.96 -14.41
N SER A 150 4.48 25.25 -14.12
CA SER A 150 3.44 25.94 -13.34
C SER A 150 3.10 27.30 -13.98
N SER A 151 1.80 27.49 -14.25
CA SER A 151 1.25 28.77 -14.71
C SER A 151 1.02 29.77 -13.55
N VAL A 152 1.06 29.30 -12.30
CA VAL A 152 0.73 30.11 -11.13
C VAL A 152 1.96 30.88 -10.63
N ARG A 153 3.10 30.19 -10.51
CA ARG A 153 4.32 30.77 -9.95
C ARG A 153 5.56 29.99 -10.42
N GLU A 154 6.59 30.72 -10.79
CA GLU A 154 7.92 30.16 -10.99
C GLU A 154 8.68 30.11 -9.66
N VAL A 155 9.40 29.02 -9.40
CA VAL A 155 10.30 28.88 -8.25
C VAL A 155 11.71 28.66 -8.79
N LEU A 156 12.37 29.76 -9.12
CA LEU A 156 13.72 29.80 -9.71
C LEU A 156 14.56 30.91 -9.06
N PRO A 157 15.89 30.77 -9.02
CA PRO A 157 16.77 31.85 -8.54
C PRO A 157 16.48 33.19 -9.19
N GLY A 158 16.44 34.23 -8.38
CA GLY A 158 16.18 35.60 -8.84
C GLY A 158 14.70 35.99 -8.97
N LYS A 159 13.76 35.06 -8.89
CA LYS A 159 12.32 35.33 -8.88
C LYS A 159 11.82 35.71 -7.48
N PRO A 160 10.73 36.52 -7.39
CA PRO A 160 10.11 36.82 -6.09
C PRO A 160 9.34 35.61 -5.55
N TRP A 161 9.45 35.36 -4.27
CA TRP A 161 8.57 34.43 -3.56
C TRP A 161 7.31 35.15 -3.07
N PHE A 162 6.16 34.54 -3.29
CA PHE A 162 4.86 34.97 -2.76
C PHE A 162 3.95 33.75 -2.53
N ILE A 163 2.92 33.92 -1.70
CA ILE A 163 1.92 32.89 -1.44
C ILE A 163 0.97 32.81 -2.64
N PRO A 164 0.86 31.66 -3.33
CA PRO A 164 -0.04 31.55 -4.47
C PRO A 164 -1.50 31.45 -3.99
N HIS A 165 -2.29 32.46 -4.26
CA HIS A 165 -3.73 32.45 -4.04
C HIS A 165 -4.45 31.74 -5.19
N THR A 166 -4.65 30.42 -5.06
CA THR A 166 -5.33 29.59 -6.07
C THR A 166 -6.80 29.36 -5.79
N GLN A 167 -7.25 29.66 -4.58
CA GLN A 167 -8.64 29.51 -4.12
C GLN A 167 -9.02 30.72 -3.26
N GLU A 168 -10.22 31.25 -3.45
CA GLU A 168 -10.81 32.25 -2.57
C GLU A 168 -11.32 31.58 -1.29
N LYS A 169 -10.46 31.49 -0.28
CA LYS A 169 -10.80 31.02 1.04
C LYS A 169 -10.48 32.08 2.06
N PHE A 170 -11.28 32.10 3.11
CA PHE A 170 -11.13 33.05 4.22
C PHE A 170 -10.17 32.51 5.29
N ASP A 171 -9.46 33.41 5.94
CA ASP A 171 -8.64 33.06 7.10
C ASP A 171 -9.55 32.82 8.32
N PRO A 172 -9.60 31.58 8.86
CA PRO A 172 -10.45 31.29 10.02
C PRO A 172 -10.02 32.01 11.28
N LEU A 173 -8.73 32.43 11.36
CA LEU A 173 -8.22 33.17 12.51
C LEU A 173 -8.80 34.58 12.62
N THR A 174 -9.23 35.20 11.53
CA THR A 174 -9.81 36.53 11.48
C THR A 174 -11.32 36.55 11.25
N ALA A 175 -11.90 35.38 10.98
CA ALA A 175 -13.32 35.25 10.68
C ALA A 175 -14.18 35.63 11.93
N ASP A 176 -15.16 36.49 11.69
CA ASP A 176 -16.20 36.80 12.65
C ASP A 176 -17.48 36.00 12.37
N ARG A 177 -18.47 36.15 13.25
CA ARG A 177 -19.77 35.48 13.13
C ARG A 177 -20.52 35.88 11.86
N ALA A 178 -20.45 37.16 11.45
CA ALA A 178 -21.18 37.64 10.29
C ALA A 178 -20.64 36.98 9.01
N LEU A 179 -19.33 36.97 8.83
CA LEU A 179 -18.65 36.28 7.70
C LEU A 179 -18.93 34.77 7.70
N PHE A 180 -18.91 34.14 8.89
CA PHE A 180 -19.21 32.71 8.98
C PHE A 180 -20.63 32.41 8.51
N MET A 181 -21.63 33.14 9.01
CA MET A 181 -23.03 32.94 8.67
C MET A 181 -23.30 33.20 7.19
N GLU A 182 -22.67 34.20 6.60
CA GLU A 182 -22.82 34.52 5.19
C GLU A 182 -22.16 33.48 4.28
N GLN A 183 -20.91 33.11 4.56
CA GLN A 183 -20.10 32.35 3.61
C GLN A 183 -20.28 30.82 3.72
N VAL A 184 -20.48 30.28 4.93
CA VAL A 184 -20.64 28.84 5.14
C VAL A 184 -21.98 28.34 4.59
N PHE A 185 -23.03 29.14 4.74
CA PHE A 185 -24.39 28.77 4.32
C PHE A 185 -24.79 29.29 2.92
N LEU A 186 -23.85 29.88 2.19
CA LEU A 186 -24.08 30.42 0.84
C LEU A 186 -24.39 29.31 -0.18
N LYS A 187 -23.76 28.15 -0.07
CA LYS A 187 -23.89 27.04 -1.03
C LYS A 187 -24.56 25.82 -0.37
N PRO A 188 -25.56 25.17 -1.03
CA PRO A 188 -26.16 23.96 -0.52
C PRO A 188 -25.19 22.78 -0.67
N CYS A 189 -24.59 22.37 0.42
CA CYS A 189 -23.73 21.19 0.52
C CYS A 189 -23.70 20.71 1.98
N ASP A 190 -23.04 19.57 2.24
CA ASP A 190 -22.88 19.08 3.61
C ASP A 190 -22.11 20.08 4.48
N CYS A 191 -22.52 20.27 5.74
CA CYS A 191 -21.91 21.26 6.65
C CYS A 191 -20.40 21.10 6.77
N PHE A 192 -19.89 19.85 6.92
CA PHE A 192 -18.44 19.64 7.00
C PHE A 192 -17.71 20.09 5.72
N LYS A 193 -18.34 19.89 4.56
CA LYS A 193 -17.79 20.30 3.27
C LYS A 193 -17.78 21.81 3.13
N ALA A 194 -18.84 22.49 3.58
CA ALA A 194 -18.93 23.94 3.59
C ALA A 194 -17.76 24.55 4.39
N LEU A 195 -17.43 23.99 5.58
CA LEU A 195 -16.37 24.49 6.44
C LEU A 195 -14.99 24.44 5.76
N TYR A 196 -14.54 23.26 5.28
CA TYR A 196 -13.18 23.17 4.72
C TYR A 196 -13.05 23.77 3.30
N THR A 197 -14.16 24.02 2.61
CA THR A 197 -14.13 24.74 1.33
C THR A 197 -14.15 26.25 1.51
N THR A 198 -14.71 26.76 2.61
CA THR A 198 -14.80 28.19 2.91
C THR A 198 -13.53 28.71 3.59
N PHE A 199 -12.94 27.92 4.49
CA PHE A 199 -11.80 28.39 5.29
C PHE A 199 -10.48 27.73 4.91
N THR A 200 -9.42 28.53 4.89
CA THR A 200 -8.04 28.06 4.70
C THR A 200 -7.60 27.23 5.91
N GLY A 201 -6.86 26.14 5.64
CA GLY A 201 -6.20 25.35 6.68
C GLY A 201 -7.09 24.37 7.44
N LEU A 202 -8.39 24.30 7.15
CA LEU A 202 -9.25 23.25 7.68
C LEU A 202 -9.20 22.00 6.81
N SER A 203 -9.11 20.85 7.45
CA SER A 203 -9.23 19.52 6.80
C SER A 203 -10.65 18.97 6.95
N PRO A 204 -11.04 17.95 6.13
CA PRO A 204 -12.28 17.22 6.36
C PRO A 204 -12.39 16.66 7.78
N ALA A 205 -11.30 16.13 8.35
CA ALA A 205 -11.30 15.56 9.71
C ALA A 205 -11.66 16.61 10.78
N ILE A 206 -11.03 17.78 10.73
CA ILE A 206 -11.34 18.88 11.65
C ILE A 206 -12.75 19.42 11.40
N SER A 207 -13.20 19.48 10.15
CA SER A 207 -14.56 19.93 9.82
C SER A 207 -15.63 18.94 10.32
N HIS A 208 -15.37 17.64 10.27
CA HIS A 208 -16.21 16.62 10.88
C HIS A 208 -16.24 16.76 12.40
N GLU A 209 -15.09 17.03 13.03
CA GLU A 209 -15.00 17.25 14.47
C GLU A 209 -15.82 18.50 14.91
N ILE A 210 -15.75 19.61 14.14
CA ILE A 210 -16.57 20.80 14.39
C ILE A 210 -18.05 20.45 14.33
N CYS A 211 -18.50 19.74 13.28
CA CYS A 211 -19.87 19.31 13.13
C CYS A 211 -20.33 18.35 14.24
N PHE A 212 -19.44 17.45 14.67
CA PHE A 212 -19.73 16.53 15.78
C PHE A 212 -19.94 17.28 17.10
N ARG A 213 -19.05 18.23 17.43
CA ARG A 213 -19.19 19.06 18.63
C ARG A 213 -20.43 19.96 18.59
N ALA A 214 -20.86 20.34 17.39
CA ALA A 214 -22.10 21.11 17.18
C ALA A 214 -23.39 20.29 17.34
N GLY A 215 -23.33 18.98 17.59
CA GLY A 215 -24.50 18.12 17.74
C GLY A 215 -24.68 17.08 16.63
N GLY A 216 -23.61 16.79 15.84
CA GLY A 216 -23.64 15.73 14.83
C GLY A 216 -24.12 16.13 13.44
N HIS A 217 -24.00 17.39 13.08
CA HIS A 217 -24.52 17.97 11.81
C HIS A 217 -23.68 17.69 10.55
N ALA A 218 -22.71 16.76 10.59
CA ALA A 218 -21.76 16.56 9.48
C ALA A 218 -22.43 16.30 8.12
N ALA A 219 -23.40 15.40 8.07
CA ALA A 219 -24.14 15.03 6.86
C ALA A 219 -25.38 15.91 6.60
N LEU A 220 -25.66 16.90 7.45
CA LEU A 220 -26.76 17.84 7.27
C LEU A 220 -26.38 18.82 6.15
N SER A 221 -27.31 19.04 5.21
CA SER A 221 -27.13 20.09 4.21
C SER A 221 -27.24 21.48 4.84
N THR A 222 -26.35 22.38 4.45
CA THR A 222 -26.39 23.79 4.88
C THR A 222 -27.75 24.46 4.63
N ALA A 223 -28.45 24.08 3.56
CA ALA A 223 -29.78 24.57 3.23
C ALA A 223 -30.88 24.07 4.18
N ALA A 224 -30.66 22.97 4.89
CA ALA A 224 -31.59 22.39 5.85
C ALA A 224 -31.32 22.80 7.31
N CYS A 225 -30.24 23.56 7.57
CA CYS A 225 -29.89 24.02 8.90
C CYS A 225 -30.90 25.03 9.43
N THR A 226 -31.40 24.77 10.63
CA THR A 226 -32.16 25.74 11.41
C THR A 226 -31.22 26.83 11.96
N ASP A 227 -31.77 27.93 12.46
CA ASP A 227 -30.94 28.98 13.08
C ASP A 227 -30.21 28.46 14.32
N ALA A 228 -30.79 27.52 15.05
CA ALA A 228 -30.15 26.86 16.19
C ALA A 228 -28.94 26.00 15.74
N ASP A 229 -29.06 25.27 14.61
CA ASP A 229 -27.97 24.48 14.05
C ASP A 229 -26.80 25.38 13.60
N LYS A 230 -27.12 26.52 12.96
CA LYS A 230 -26.12 27.51 12.53
C LYS A 230 -25.34 28.09 13.71
N GLU A 231 -26.03 28.43 14.79
CA GLU A 231 -25.40 28.91 16.03
C GLU A 231 -24.53 27.84 16.69
N SER A 232 -24.99 26.60 16.76
CA SER A 232 -24.22 25.48 17.28
C SER A 232 -22.94 25.26 16.49
N LEU A 233 -23.02 25.33 15.15
CA LEU A 233 -21.84 25.22 14.26
C LEU A 233 -20.86 26.38 14.46
N TRP A 234 -21.36 27.63 14.58
CA TRP A 234 -20.52 28.78 14.88
C TRP A 234 -19.81 28.65 16.22
N ASN A 235 -20.50 28.24 17.26
CA ASN A 235 -19.93 28.07 18.60
C ASN A 235 -18.82 27.03 18.60
N ALA A 236 -19.04 25.84 17.98
CA ALA A 236 -18.06 24.79 17.87
C ALA A 236 -16.84 25.21 17.01
N PHE A 237 -17.07 25.92 15.91
CA PHE A 237 -16.00 26.50 15.08
C PHE A 237 -15.19 27.53 15.88
N SER A 238 -15.85 28.50 16.53
CA SER A 238 -15.22 29.56 17.30
C SER A 238 -14.39 29.00 18.46
N GLU A 239 -14.88 27.97 19.15
CA GLU A 239 -14.16 27.28 20.21
C GLU A 239 -12.86 26.66 19.67
N ILE A 240 -12.91 25.89 18.60
CA ILE A 240 -11.73 25.27 17.98
C ILE A 240 -10.73 26.34 17.52
N ILE A 241 -11.18 27.39 16.84
CA ILE A 241 -10.30 28.45 16.38
C ILE A 241 -9.67 29.22 17.56
N THR A 242 -10.40 29.40 18.66
CA THR A 242 -9.86 29.98 19.87
C THR A 242 -8.77 29.11 20.52
N GLN A 243 -8.97 27.78 20.56
CA GLN A 243 -7.93 26.85 21.00
C GLN A 243 -6.66 26.97 20.15
N VAL A 244 -6.80 27.04 18.83
CA VAL A 244 -5.67 27.20 17.89
C VAL A 244 -4.94 28.53 18.13
N LYS A 245 -5.67 29.66 18.27
CA LYS A 245 -5.10 30.99 18.59
C LYS A 245 -4.31 31.00 19.87
N ASN A 246 -4.79 30.28 20.88
CA ASN A 246 -4.15 30.18 22.19
C ASN A 246 -3.01 29.16 22.24
N GLY A 247 -2.70 28.48 21.13
CA GLY A 247 -1.68 27.42 21.08
C GLY A 247 -2.03 26.18 21.92
N GLN A 248 -3.32 25.92 22.13
CA GLN A 248 -3.83 24.79 22.91
C GLN A 248 -4.08 23.62 21.99
N PHE A 249 -3.09 22.76 21.85
CA PHE A 249 -3.14 21.58 20.99
C PHE A 249 -3.21 20.29 21.83
N SER A 250 -3.86 19.28 21.29
CA SER A 250 -3.99 17.93 21.86
C SER A 250 -3.90 16.92 20.73
N PRO A 251 -2.68 16.67 20.21
CA PRO A 251 -2.50 15.82 19.02
C PRO A 251 -2.93 14.39 19.30
N CYS A 252 -3.61 13.75 18.33
CA CYS A 252 -4.01 12.37 18.43
C CYS A 252 -3.94 11.63 17.09
N ILE A 253 -3.69 10.31 17.15
CA ILE A 253 -3.84 9.37 16.04
C ILE A 253 -5.09 8.54 16.27
N VAL A 254 -5.90 8.38 15.22
CA VAL A 254 -7.04 7.46 15.18
C VAL A 254 -6.62 6.19 14.46
N TYR A 255 -6.96 5.04 15.06
CA TYR A 255 -6.66 3.71 14.52
C TYR A 255 -7.94 3.03 14.05
N GLU A 256 -7.87 2.38 12.89
CA GLU A 256 -8.89 1.47 12.37
C GLU A 256 -8.23 0.11 12.16
N ASN A 257 -8.74 -0.92 12.83
CA ASN A 257 -8.16 -2.27 12.79
C ASN A 257 -6.65 -2.28 13.09
N ASP A 258 -6.22 -1.57 14.14
CA ASP A 258 -4.81 -1.41 14.56
C ASP A 258 -3.89 -0.73 13.52
N VAL A 259 -4.45 -0.12 12.49
CA VAL A 259 -3.71 0.64 11.48
C VAL A 259 -4.01 2.12 11.67
N PRO A 260 -2.99 3.02 11.69
CA PRO A 260 -3.21 4.45 11.78
C PRO A 260 -3.97 4.96 10.54
N ALA A 261 -5.20 5.37 10.74
CA ALA A 261 -6.11 5.85 9.69
C ALA A 261 -6.01 7.35 9.49
N GLU A 262 -6.15 8.13 10.57
CA GLU A 262 -6.18 9.59 10.55
C GLU A 262 -5.39 10.15 11.75
N TYR A 263 -4.95 11.40 11.66
CA TYR A 263 -4.42 12.14 12.80
C TYR A 263 -4.85 13.61 12.74
N ALA A 264 -4.80 14.28 13.87
CA ALA A 264 -5.07 15.70 13.98
C ALA A 264 -4.22 16.34 15.09
N ALA A 265 -4.03 17.64 15.01
CA ALA A 265 -3.39 18.45 16.06
C ALA A 265 -4.33 18.75 17.25
N LEU A 266 -5.60 18.42 17.11
CA LEU A 266 -6.63 18.58 18.12
C LEU A 266 -7.24 17.22 18.44
N LYS A 267 -7.79 17.08 19.65
CA LYS A 267 -8.48 15.87 20.07
C LYS A 267 -9.73 15.64 19.23
N LEU A 268 -9.77 14.52 18.46
CA LEU A 268 -10.92 14.12 17.68
C LEU A 268 -11.89 13.33 18.58
N THR A 269 -12.87 14.04 19.14
CA THR A 269 -13.87 13.46 20.06
C THR A 269 -14.97 12.69 19.33
N SER A 270 -15.06 12.86 18.01
CA SER A 270 -15.92 12.08 17.11
C SER A 270 -15.58 10.60 17.04
N TYR A 271 -14.39 10.21 17.51
CA TYR A 271 -13.95 8.81 17.57
C TYR A 271 -13.91 8.30 19.02
N PRO A 272 -14.26 7.02 19.25
CA PRO A 272 -14.14 6.40 20.58
C PRO A 272 -12.71 6.47 21.12
N GLU A 273 -12.58 6.57 22.46
CA GLU A 273 -11.25 6.61 23.10
C GLU A 273 -10.43 5.35 22.85
N SER A 274 -11.08 4.19 22.72
CA SER A 274 -10.41 2.91 22.38
C SER A 274 -9.68 2.94 21.05
N ASN A 275 -10.11 3.78 20.13
CA ASN A 275 -9.56 3.88 18.77
C ASN A 275 -8.61 5.06 18.61
N ARG A 276 -8.28 5.75 19.71
CA ARG A 276 -7.46 6.97 19.67
C ARG A 276 -6.27 6.86 20.62
N LYS A 277 -5.11 7.29 20.14
CA LYS A 277 -3.89 7.46 20.93
C LYS A 277 -3.53 8.95 20.98
N ASP A 278 -3.54 9.52 22.17
CA ASP A 278 -3.20 10.93 22.38
C ASP A 278 -1.68 11.10 22.57
N TYR A 279 -1.14 12.24 22.12
CA TYR A 279 0.29 12.57 22.17
C TYR A 279 0.50 13.91 22.86
N ALA A 280 1.63 14.06 23.56
CA ALA A 280 2.05 15.33 24.16
C ALA A 280 2.63 16.29 23.11
N GLU A 281 3.35 15.76 22.12
CA GLU A 281 4.09 16.52 21.11
C GLU A 281 3.68 16.06 19.70
N ILE A 282 3.46 17.03 18.81
CA ILE A 282 3.09 16.76 17.43
C ILE A 282 4.23 16.07 16.66
N SER A 283 5.49 16.38 16.95
CA SER A 283 6.64 15.75 16.29
C SER A 283 6.70 14.26 16.59
N SER A 284 6.44 13.83 17.83
CA SER A 284 6.38 12.40 18.19
C SER A 284 5.21 11.68 17.51
N LEU A 285 4.05 12.34 17.40
CA LEU A 285 2.92 11.82 16.66
C LEU A 285 3.26 11.59 15.19
N LEU A 286 3.88 12.58 14.54
CA LEU A 286 4.23 12.50 13.13
C LEU A 286 5.29 11.42 12.88
N GLU A 287 6.27 11.28 13.77
CA GLU A 287 7.28 10.23 13.70
C GLU A 287 6.64 8.85 13.73
N ASP A 288 5.75 8.58 14.72
CA ASP A 288 5.03 7.30 14.84
C ASP A 288 4.11 7.04 13.62
N TYR A 289 3.26 8.00 13.27
CA TYR A 289 2.29 7.85 12.17
C TYR A 289 2.97 7.57 10.82
N TYR A 290 4.02 8.32 10.51
CA TYR A 290 4.71 8.19 9.23
C TYR A 290 5.76 7.09 9.22
N ALA A 291 6.33 6.67 10.36
CA ALA A 291 7.17 5.49 10.43
C ALA A 291 6.41 4.25 10.00
N GLU A 292 5.18 4.06 10.49
CA GLU A 292 4.32 2.96 10.08
C GLU A 292 3.87 3.06 8.62
N LYS A 293 3.41 4.25 8.18
CA LYS A 293 3.05 4.48 6.77
C LYS A 293 4.23 4.34 5.81
N ASN A 294 5.41 4.83 6.16
CA ASN A 294 6.62 4.65 5.36
C ASN A 294 7.00 3.18 5.22
N LYS A 295 6.90 2.42 6.30
CA LYS A 295 7.15 0.98 6.29
C LYS A 295 6.20 0.28 5.30
N ILE A 296 4.90 0.53 5.40
CA ILE A 296 3.89 -0.03 4.50
C ILE A 296 4.11 0.44 3.05
N THR A 297 4.39 1.73 2.83
CA THR A 297 4.61 2.29 1.49
C THR A 297 5.87 1.73 0.84
N ARG A 298 6.97 1.60 1.59
CA ARG A 298 8.22 0.97 1.11
C ARG A 298 8.01 -0.49 0.76
N ILE A 299 7.28 -1.23 1.58
CA ILE A 299 6.93 -2.62 1.31
C ILE A 299 6.12 -2.69 0.02
N ARG A 300 5.10 -1.85 -0.16
CA ARG A 300 4.30 -1.80 -1.39
C ARG A 300 5.12 -1.43 -2.62
N GLN A 301 5.99 -0.42 -2.55
CA GLN A 301 6.86 -0.02 -3.65
C GLN A 301 7.85 -1.13 -4.02
N ARG A 302 8.53 -1.71 -3.02
CA ARG A 302 9.47 -2.81 -3.25
C ARG A 302 8.78 -4.10 -3.71
N SER A 303 7.54 -4.34 -3.29
CA SER A 303 6.76 -5.47 -3.76
C SER A 303 6.18 -5.28 -5.16
N SER A 304 6.12 -4.04 -5.70
CA SER A 304 5.51 -3.75 -7.00
C SER A 304 6.18 -4.51 -8.16
N ASP A 305 7.49 -4.59 -8.16
CA ASP A 305 8.23 -5.35 -9.18
C ASP A 305 8.00 -6.86 -9.06
N LEU A 306 7.98 -7.39 -7.83
CA LEU A 306 7.68 -8.80 -7.57
C LEU A 306 6.24 -9.11 -7.99
N ARG A 307 5.28 -8.26 -7.64
CA ARG A 307 3.87 -8.40 -8.05
C ARG A 307 3.71 -8.40 -9.57
N ARG A 308 4.42 -7.52 -10.28
CA ARG A 308 4.41 -7.48 -11.74
C ARG A 308 4.95 -8.79 -12.36
N ILE A 309 6.03 -9.34 -11.80
CA ILE A 309 6.59 -10.62 -12.25
C ILE A 309 5.57 -11.74 -12.05
N VAL A 310 4.98 -11.83 -10.86
CA VAL A 310 3.99 -12.86 -10.52
C VAL A 310 2.73 -12.74 -11.38
N SER A 311 2.15 -11.54 -11.54
CA SER A 311 0.94 -11.34 -12.34
C SER A 311 1.17 -11.68 -13.82
N THR A 312 2.32 -11.27 -14.39
CA THR A 312 2.68 -11.59 -15.78
C THR A 312 2.84 -13.11 -15.97
N ALA A 313 3.45 -13.79 -14.99
CA ALA A 313 3.62 -15.25 -15.03
C ALA A 313 2.27 -15.97 -14.90
N LEU A 314 1.40 -15.51 -13.98
CA LEU A 314 0.03 -16.03 -13.82
C LEU A 314 -0.79 -15.90 -15.11
N GLU A 315 -0.86 -14.71 -15.70
CA GLU A 315 -1.59 -14.47 -16.94
C GLU A 315 -1.13 -15.40 -18.07
N ARG A 316 0.19 -15.59 -18.19
CA ARG A 316 0.77 -16.48 -19.20
C ARG A 316 0.39 -17.93 -18.95
N ASN A 317 0.47 -18.40 -17.70
CA ASN A 317 0.17 -19.80 -17.36
C ASN A 317 -1.33 -20.09 -17.45
N VAL A 318 -2.20 -19.18 -17.05
CA VAL A 318 -3.67 -19.31 -17.21
C VAL A 318 -4.03 -19.42 -18.70
N LYS A 319 -3.50 -18.56 -19.56
CA LYS A 319 -3.72 -18.66 -21.03
C LYS A 319 -3.22 -19.98 -21.60
N LYS A 320 -2.05 -20.47 -21.13
CA LYS A 320 -1.49 -21.76 -21.55
C LYS A 320 -2.38 -22.92 -21.10
N TYR A 321 -2.87 -22.87 -19.86
CA TYR A 321 -3.79 -23.87 -19.30
C TYR A 321 -5.09 -23.97 -20.09
N ASP A 322 -5.73 -22.84 -20.37
CA ASP A 322 -6.97 -22.77 -21.16
C ASP A 322 -6.78 -23.36 -22.57
N LEU A 323 -5.64 -23.06 -23.21
CA LEU A 323 -5.32 -23.62 -24.54
C LEU A 323 -5.13 -25.12 -24.45
N GLN A 324 -4.41 -25.61 -23.44
CA GLN A 324 -4.17 -27.05 -23.25
C GLN A 324 -5.48 -27.81 -22.96
N LEU A 325 -6.39 -27.23 -22.16
CA LEU A 325 -7.72 -27.81 -21.91
C LEU A 325 -8.54 -27.93 -23.19
N LYS A 326 -8.52 -26.91 -24.08
CA LYS A 326 -9.19 -26.98 -25.38
C LYS A 326 -8.61 -28.06 -26.25
N GLN A 327 -7.27 -28.17 -26.31
CA GLN A 327 -6.59 -29.22 -27.06
C GLN A 327 -6.88 -30.63 -26.49
N LEU A 328 -6.95 -30.76 -25.16
CA LEU A 328 -7.28 -32.00 -24.48
C LEU A 328 -8.70 -32.47 -24.85
N LYS A 329 -9.67 -31.54 -24.85
CA LYS A 329 -11.05 -31.82 -25.30
C LYS A 329 -11.13 -32.31 -26.76
N ASP A 330 -10.28 -31.73 -27.63
CA ASP A 330 -10.23 -32.19 -29.01
C ASP A 330 -9.71 -33.62 -29.17
N THR A 331 -8.95 -34.14 -28.21
CA THR A 331 -8.46 -35.52 -28.19
C THR A 331 -9.52 -36.53 -27.76
N GLU A 332 -10.63 -36.12 -27.16
CA GLU A 332 -11.75 -36.99 -26.77
C GLU A 332 -12.37 -37.67 -27.98
N LYS A 333 -12.26 -37.06 -29.17
CA LYS A 333 -12.71 -37.65 -30.45
C LYS A 333 -11.91 -38.87 -30.89
N ARG A 334 -10.86 -39.26 -30.17
CA ARG A 334 -9.97 -40.38 -30.53
C ARG A 334 -10.71 -41.73 -30.63
N ASP A 335 -11.64 -41.99 -29.71
CA ASP A 335 -12.37 -43.26 -29.67
C ASP A 335 -13.24 -43.47 -30.92
N LYS A 336 -13.75 -42.41 -31.53
CA LYS A 336 -14.43 -42.46 -32.81
C LYS A 336 -13.55 -43.05 -33.90
N TYR A 337 -12.28 -42.68 -33.96
CA TYR A 337 -11.35 -43.20 -34.99
C TYR A 337 -10.96 -44.66 -34.71
N ARG A 338 -10.87 -45.06 -33.43
CA ARG A 338 -10.68 -46.45 -33.07
C ARG A 338 -11.86 -47.32 -33.56
N ILE A 339 -13.08 -46.91 -33.22
CA ILE A 339 -14.32 -47.57 -33.61
C ILE A 339 -14.41 -47.67 -35.15
N TRP A 340 -14.15 -46.60 -35.86
CA TRP A 340 -14.16 -46.62 -37.34
C TRP A 340 -13.13 -47.58 -37.94
N GLY A 341 -11.92 -47.65 -37.37
CA GLY A 341 -10.89 -48.59 -37.77
C GLY A 341 -11.30 -50.04 -37.54
N GLU A 342 -11.88 -50.34 -36.38
CA GLU A 342 -12.38 -51.67 -36.01
C GLU A 342 -13.56 -52.08 -36.90
N LEU A 343 -14.53 -51.22 -37.15
CA LEU A 343 -15.68 -51.46 -38.01
C LEU A 343 -15.25 -51.70 -39.47
N LEU A 344 -14.27 -50.95 -39.97
CA LEU A 344 -13.71 -51.16 -41.31
C LEU A 344 -12.99 -52.50 -41.44
N ASN A 345 -12.31 -52.96 -40.37
CA ASN A 345 -11.72 -54.31 -40.39
C ASN A 345 -12.79 -55.40 -40.39
N THR A 346 -13.96 -55.17 -39.79
CA THR A 346 -15.06 -56.14 -39.68
C THR A 346 -15.96 -56.14 -40.90
N TYR A 347 -16.36 -54.96 -41.40
CA TYR A 347 -17.36 -54.80 -42.48
C TYR A 347 -16.76 -54.34 -43.82
N GLY A 348 -15.45 -54.05 -43.85
CA GLY A 348 -14.77 -53.48 -45.03
C GLY A 348 -14.85 -54.34 -46.28
N TYR A 349 -15.20 -55.64 -46.18
CA TYR A 349 -15.43 -56.54 -47.34
C TYR A 349 -16.64 -56.08 -48.20
N SER A 350 -17.56 -55.30 -47.65
CA SER A 350 -18.72 -54.74 -48.34
C SER A 350 -18.43 -53.45 -49.12
N ALA A 351 -17.28 -52.81 -48.89
CA ALA A 351 -16.90 -51.60 -49.57
C ALA A 351 -16.32 -51.86 -50.95
N GLN A 352 -16.78 -51.12 -51.98
CA GLN A 352 -16.28 -51.20 -53.36
C GLN A 352 -15.15 -50.17 -53.56
N PRO A 353 -14.20 -50.44 -54.47
CA PRO A 353 -13.21 -49.43 -54.83
C PRO A 353 -13.85 -48.15 -55.35
N GLY A 354 -13.51 -47.01 -54.74
CA GLY A 354 -14.07 -45.71 -55.10
C GLY A 354 -15.21 -45.20 -54.16
N ASP A 355 -15.63 -46.03 -53.23
CA ASP A 355 -16.64 -45.59 -52.22
C ASP A 355 -16.13 -44.49 -51.38
N LYS A 356 -17.01 -43.48 -51.11
CA LYS A 356 -16.71 -42.32 -50.26
C LYS A 356 -17.12 -42.51 -48.81
N SER A 357 -17.93 -43.55 -48.52
CA SER A 357 -18.39 -43.87 -47.17
C SER A 357 -18.82 -45.33 -47.09
N LEU A 358 -18.78 -45.90 -45.89
CA LEU A 358 -19.33 -47.22 -45.54
C LEU A 358 -20.35 -47.04 -44.42
N GLU A 359 -21.54 -47.60 -44.61
CA GLU A 359 -22.52 -47.72 -43.53
C GLU A 359 -22.31 -49.03 -42.77
N ALA A 360 -22.18 -48.97 -41.47
CA ALA A 360 -21.99 -50.14 -40.61
C ALA A 360 -22.79 -49.95 -39.31
N VAL A 361 -23.07 -51.05 -38.62
CA VAL A 361 -23.66 -50.99 -37.28
C VAL A 361 -22.53 -50.99 -36.25
N ASN A 362 -22.50 -49.98 -35.40
CA ASN A 362 -21.58 -49.92 -34.28
C ASN A 362 -21.96 -50.96 -33.25
N TYR A 363 -21.19 -52.04 -33.14
CA TYR A 363 -21.49 -53.13 -32.22
C TYR A 363 -21.31 -52.79 -30.73
N TYR A 364 -20.78 -51.60 -30.38
CA TYR A 364 -20.66 -51.13 -29.00
C TYR A 364 -22.00 -50.55 -28.47
N ASN A 365 -22.80 -49.89 -29.32
CA ASN A 365 -24.04 -49.25 -28.93
C ASN A 365 -25.25 -49.63 -29.80
N GLY A 366 -25.07 -50.44 -30.82
CA GLY A 366 -26.12 -50.88 -31.73
C GLY A 366 -26.62 -49.83 -32.74
N GLU A 367 -26.02 -48.66 -32.78
CA GLU A 367 -26.45 -47.57 -33.66
C GLU A 367 -25.80 -47.63 -35.03
N PRO A 368 -26.49 -47.23 -36.13
CA PRO A 368 -25.89 -47.09 -37.44
C PRO A 368 -24.86 -45.96 -37.47
N VAL A 369 -23.71 -46.19 -38.07
CA VAL A 369 -22.65 -45.21 -38.23
C VAL A 369 -22.17 -45.16 -39.69
N THR A 370 -22.04 -43.95 -40.23
CA THR A 370 -21.47 -43.71 -41.55
C THR A 370 -19.98 -43.38 -41.39
N ILE A 371 -19.12 -44.24 -41.92
CA ILE A 371 -17.65 -44.11 -41.87
C ILE A 371 -17.17 -43.48 -43.16
N PRO A 372 -16.59 -42.25 -43.14
CA PRO A 372 -16.00 -41.66 -44.35
C PRO A 372 -14.81 -42.46 -44.86
N LEU A 373 -14.72 -42.67 -46.16
CA LEU A 373 -13.63 -43.36 -46.81
C LEU A 373 -12.86 -42.42 -47.76
N ASP A 374 -11.57 -42.63 -47.86
CA ASP A 374 -10.76 -42.08 -48.92
C ASP A 374 -10.90 -43.03 -50.14
N PRO A 375 -11.54 -42.55 -51.26
CA PRO A 375 -11.83 -43.39 -52.39
C PRO A 375 -10.59 -43.95 -53.11
N GLN A 376 -9.41 -43.42 -52.86
CA GLN A 376 -8.13 -43.84 -53.43
C GLN A 376 -7.48 -44.97 -52.62
N LEU A 377 -8.02 -45.31 -51.46
CA LEU A 377 -7.49 -46.30 -50.54
C LEU A 377 -8.47 -47.46 -50.38
N THR A 378 -7.93 -48.66 -50.19
CA THR A 378 -8.71 -49.84 -49.82
C THR A 378 -9.33 -49.69 -48.43
N ALA A 379 -10.33 -50.49 -48.09
CA ALA A 379 -10.94 -50.48 -46.75
C ALA A 379 -9.89 -50.74 -45.65
N GLY A 380 -8.94 -51.63 -45.85
CA GLY A 380 -7.85 -51.91 -44.91
C GLY A 380 -6.86 -50.74 -44.75
N GLU A 381 -6.56 -50.02 -45.84
CA GLU A 381 -5.71 -48.80 -45.74
C GLU A 381 -6.42 -47.66 -45.06
N ASN A 382 -7.73 -47.47 -45.29
CA ASN A 382 -8.56 -46.55 -44.56
C ASN A 382 -8.59 -46.90 -43.05
N ALA A 383 -8.76 -48.16 -42.71
CA ALA A 383 -8.70 -48.62 -41.30
C ALA A 383 -7.35 -48.28 -40.66
N LYS A 384 -6.24 -48.55 -41.35
CA LYS A 384 -4.89 -48.23 -40.90
C LYS A 384 -4.73 -46.72 -40.66
N LYS A 385 -5.22 -45.87 -41.59
CA LYS A 385 -5.21 -44.41 -41.46
C LYS A 385 -6.00 -43.92 -40.21
N TYR A 386 -7.12 -44.56 -39.90
CA TYR A 386 -7.89 -44.27 -38.69
C TYR A 386 -7.19 -44.71 -37.40
N PHE A 387 -6.54 -45.89 -37.38
CA PHE A 387 -5.74 -46.32 -36.25
C PHE A 387 -4.50 -45.42 -36.02
N GLU A 388 -3.84 -44.98 -37.09
CA GLU A 388 -2.75 -44.00 -36.97
C GLU A 388 -3.23 -42.69 -36.36
N LYS A 389 -4.41 -42.20 -36.76
CA LYS A 389 -5.03 -41.00 -36.21
C LYS A 389 -5.43 -41.19 -34.74
N TYR A 390 -5.99 -42.35 -34.38
CA TYR A 390 -6.27 -42.71 -33.00
C TYR A 390 -5.01 -42.72 -32.14
N ASN A 391 -3.96 -43.40 -32.58
CA ASN A 391 -2.70 -43.52 -31.87
C ASN A 391 -2.02 -42.14 -31.67
N LYS A 392 -2.07 -41.28 -32.69
CA LYS A 392 -1.57 -39.90 -32.58
C LYS A 392 -2.33 -39.12 -31.52
N LEU A 393 -3.67 -39.15 -31.54
CA LEU A 393 -4.51 -38.44 -30.55
C LEU A 393 -4.35 -39.03 -29.15
N LYS A 394 -4.19 -40.35 -29.02
CA LYS A 394 -3.94 -41.02 -27.73
C LYS A 394 -2.63 -40.53 -27.10
N ARG A 395 -1.51 -40.51 -27.84
CA ARG A 395 -0.23 -39.98 -27.37
C ARG A 395 -0.31 -38.49 -27.02
N THR A 396 -1.03 -37.73 -27.84
CA THR A 396 -1.26 -36.31 -27.58
C THR A 396 -2.06 -36.08 -26.28
N ASN A 397 -3.09 -36.89 -26.04
CA ASN A 397 -3.89 -36.82 -24.82
C ASN A 397 -3.05 -37.14 -23.58
N GLU A 398 -2.26 -38.21 -23.60
CA GLU A 398 -1.39 -38.61 -22.49
C GLU A 398 -0.37 -37.48 -22.15
N ALA A 399 0.29 -36.94 -23.19
CA ALA A 399 1.24 -35.84 -23.01
C ALA A 399 0.58 -34.54 -22.51
N LEU A 400 -0.58 -34.17 -23.08
CA LEU A 400 -1.31 -32.99 -22.65
C LEU A 400 -1.85 -33.11 -21.22
N THR A 401 -2.29 -34.29 -20.79
CA THR A 401 -2.77 -34.51 -19.42
C THR A 401 -1.66 -34.22 -18.40
N ALA A 402 -0.44 -34.73 -18.66
CA ALA A 402 0.71 -34.43 -17.79
C ALA A 402 1.08 -32.95 -17.79
N LEU A 403 1.19 -32.33 -18.99
CA LEU A 403 1.52 -30.91 -19.12
C LEU A 403 0.47 -29.98 -18.52
N THR A 404 -0.81 -30.35 -18.62
CA THR A 404 -1.91 -29.55 -18.04
C THR A 404 -1.85 -29.58 -16.52
N LYS A 405 -1.50 -30.73 -15.94
CA LYS A 405 -1.29 -30.85 -14.50
C LYS A 405 -0.10 -29.98 -14.03
N GLU A 406 1.04 -30.07 -14.71
CA GLU A 406 2.21 -29.23 -14.37
C GLU A 406 1.88 -27.74 -14.40
N VAL A 407 1.13 -27.27 -15.41
CA VAL A 407 0.76 -25.85 -15.51
C VAL A 407 -0.25 -25.47 -14.44
N HIS A 408 -1.13 -26.37 -14.03
CA HIS A 408 -2.05 -26.13 -12.91
C HIS A 408 -1.29 -25.97 -11.59
N ASP A 409 -0.36 -26.87 -11.30
CA ASP A 409 0.49 -26.81 -10.10
C ASP A 409 1.30 -25.50 -10.07
N GLU A 410 1.77 -25.03 -11.24
CA GLU A 410 2.47 -23.76 -11.39
C GLU A 410 1.57 -22.54 -11.14
N ILE A 411 0.30 -22.58 -11.55
CA ILE A 411 -0.70 -21.54 -11.26
C ILE A 411 -0.96 -21.48 -9.75
N GLU A 412 -1.20 -22.61 -9.09
CA GLU A 412 -1.42 -22.67 -7.65
C GLU A 412 -0.22 -22.11 -6.86
N HIS A 413 1.00 -22.45 -7.27
CA HIS A 413 2.21 -21.89 -6.67
C HIS A 413 2.29 -20.37 -6.83
N LEU A 414 2.04 -19.83 -8.02
CA LEU A 414 2.07 -18.39 -8.26
C LEU A 414 0.96 -17.63 -7.51
N GLU A 415 -0.22 -18.22 -7.38
CA GLU A 415 -1.32 -17.65 -6.57
C GLU A 415 -0.95 -17.63 -5.08
N SER A 416 -0.26 -18.66 -4.59
CA SER A 416 0.27 -18.70 -3.23
C SER A 416 1.32 -17.60 -3.01
N VAL A 417 2.24 -17.39 -3.97
CA VAL A 417 3.21 -16.29 -3.90
C VAL A 417 2.52 -14.92 -3.96
N ALA A 418 1.46 -14.76 -4.76
CA ALA A 418 0.66 -13.54 -4.78
C ALA A 418 0.03 -13.25 -3.41
N ASN A 419 -0.55 -14.27 -2.77
CA ASN A 419 -1.09 -14.15 -1.41
C ASN A 419 0.02 -13.80 -0.40
N ALA A 420 1.21 -14.41 -0.49
CA ALA A 420 2.34 -14.07 0.36
C ALA A 420 2.77 -12.60 0.22
N LEU A 421 2.76 -12.04 -1.00
CA LEU A 421 3.00 -10.62 -1.25
C LEU A 421 1.94 -9.70 -0.63
N ASP A 422 0.68 -10.17 -0.53
CA ASP A 422 -0.41 -9.42 0.08
C ASP A 422 -0.32 -9.35 1.60
N ILE A 423 0.17 -10.41 2.24
CA ILE A 423 0.30 -10.49 3.70
C ILE A 423 1.66 -10.03 4.22
N ALA A 424 2.64 -9.73 3.35
CA ALA A 424 3.96 -9.26 3.73
C ALA A 424 3.90 -7.94 4.50
N ARG A 425 4.50 -7.89 5.71
CA ARG A 425 4.53 -6.72 6.61
C ARG A 425 5.92 -6.16 6.85
N ALA A 426 6.96 -6.84 6.37
CA ALA A 426 8.36 -6.46 6.58
C ALA A 426 9.18 -6.65 5.30
N GLU A 427 10.32 -5.94 5.21
CA GLU A 427 11.24 -6.09 4.07
C GLU A 427 11.84 -7.50 4.00
N GLU A 428 12.08 -8.11 5.15
CA GLU A 428 12.58 -9.48 5.28
C GLU A 428 11.61 -10.49 4.66
N ASP A 429 10.29 -10.23 4.71
CA ASP A 429 9.29 -11.07 4.07
C ASP A 429 9.45 -11.02 2.54
N LEU A 430 9.68 -9.82 1.97
CA LEU A 430 9.91 -9.65 0.53
C LEU A 430 11.21 -10.30 0.07
N VAL A 431 12.25 -10.29 0.90
CA VAL A 431 13.52 -10.97 0.61
C VAL A 431 13.29 -12.47 0.49
N GLN A 432 12.53 -13.07 1.38
CA GLN A 432 12.23 -14.50 1.35
C GLN A 432 11.36 -14.87 0.14
N ILE A 433 10.31 -14.10 -0.17
CA ILE A 433 9.48 -14.29 -1.37
C ILE A 433 10.32 -14.16 -2.65
N LYS A 434 11.25 -13.21 -2.69
CA LYS A 434 12.15 -13.06 -3.84
C LYS A 434 13.08 -14.28 -4.01
N GLU A 435 13.61 -14.84 -2.94
CA GLU A 435 14.42 -16.07 -3.00
C GLU A 435 13.57 -17.25 -3.50
N GLU A 436 12.33 -17.38 -3.08
CA GLU A 436 11.38 -18.38 -3.58
C GLU A 436 11.16 -18.23 -5.10
N LEU A 437 10.97 -17.00 -5.61
CA LEU A 437 10.83 -16.72 -7.04
C LEU A 437 12.14 -16.99 -7.83
N ILE A 438 13.29 -16.86 -7.19
CA ILE A 438 14.59 -17.22 -7.78
C ILE A 438 14.72 -18.75 -7.87
N GLU A 439 14.40 -19.47 -6.80
CA GLU A 439 14.46 -20.93 -6.75
C GLU A 439 13.48 -21.57 -7.73
N SER A 440 12.29 -20.97 -7.92
CA SER A 440 11.28 -21.38 -8.90
C SER A 440 11.57 -20.89 -10.34
N GLY A 441 12.68 -20.18 -10.58
CA GLY A 441 13.15 -19.78 -11.91
C GLY A 441 12.47 -18.55 -12.53
N TYR A 442 11.59 -17.86 -11.81
CA TYR A 442 10.92 -16.62 -12.30
C TYR A 442 11.83 -15.41 -12.26
N ILE A 443 12.84 -15.42 -11.40
CA ILE A 443 13.86 -14.36 -11.30
C ILE A 443 15.25 -14.97 -11.49
N ARG A 444 16.05 -14.39 -12.37
CA ARG A 444 17.46 -14.81 -12.55
C ARG A 444 18.32 -14.28 -11.41
N ARG A 445 19.09 -15.15 -10.75
CA ARG A 445 20.11 -14.71 -9.79
C ARG A 445 21.21 -13.97 -10.52
N LYS A 446 21.54 -12.75 -10.10
CA LYS A 446 22.68 -12.02 -10.63
C LYS A 446 23.97 -12.76 -10.24
N GLY A 447 24.85 -13.00 -11.21
CA GLY A 447 26.11 -13.72 -10.98
C GLY A 447 26.93 -13.08 -9.86
N GLY A 448 27.45 -13.90 -8.94
CA GLY A 448 28.27 -13.46 -7.81
C GLY A 448 27.52 -13.06 -6.54
N SER A 449 26.18 -13.02 -6.51
CA SER A 449 25.43 -12.73 -5.29
C SER A 449 25.41 -13.94 -4.35
N LYS A 450 25.90 -13.76 -3.11
CA LYS A 450 25.79 -14.76 -2.04
C LYS A 450 24.32 -15.00 -1.70
N LYS A 451 24.00 -16.23 -1.25
CA LYS A 451 22.67 -16.56 -0.71
C LYS A 451 22.36 -15.60 0.45
N VAL A 452 21.23 -14.89 0.37
CA VAL A 452 20.87 -13.89 1.40
C VAL A 452 20.42 -14.63 2.65
N LYS A 453 20.87 -14.14 3.82
CA LYS A 453 20.42 -14.69 5.11
C LYS A 453 18.94 -14.34 5.30
N ILE A 454 18.08 -15.37 5.37
CA ILE A 454 16.64 -15.21 5.62
C ILE A 454 16.44 -14.97 7.12
N THR A 455 15.82 -13.85 7.46
CA THR A 455 15.51 -13.45 8.85
C THR A 455 14.02 -13.35 9.12
N SER A 456 13.17 -13.43 8.08
CA SER A 456 11.71 -13.46 8.23
C SER A 456 11.27 -14.66 9.08
N ARG A 457 10.30 -14.43 9.97
CA ARG A 457 9.73 -15.45 10.85
C ARG A 457 8.21 -15.50 10.68
N PRO A 458 7.56 -16.63 10.94
CA PRO A 458 6.11 -16.74 10.99
C PRO A 458 5.49 -15.71 11.93
N PHE A 459 4.23 -15.33 11.69
CA PHE A 459 3.47 -14.59 12.69
C PHE A 459 3.26 -15.47 13.92
N HIS A 460 3.31 -14.85 15.10
CA HIS A 460 3.06 -15.51 16.37
C HIS A 460 1.89 -14.82 17.08
N TYR A 461 0.87 -15.58 17.38
CA TYR A 461 -0.32 -15.16 18.11
C TYR A 461 -0.49 -15.99 19.38
N ILE A 462 -1.14 -15.43 20.36
CA ILE A 462 -1.56 -16.14 21.56
C ILE A 462 -3.10 -16.18 21.55
N SER A 463 -3.68 -17.35 21.69
CA SER A 463 -5.14 -17.49 21.77
C SER A 463 -5.69 -16.93 23.08
N SER A 464 -7.00 -16.74 23.15
CA SER A 464 -7.69 -16.33 24.39
C SER A 464 -7.46 -17.31 25.55
N ASP A 465 -7.21 -18.59 25.25
CA ASP A 465 -6.89 -19.64 26.24
C ASP A 465 -5.38 -19.79 26.53
N GLY A 466 -4.53 -18.91 25.93
CA GLY A 466 -3.08 -18.86 26.15
C GLY A 466 -2.24 -19.82 25.30
N PHE A 467 -2.80 -20.44 24.25
CA PHE A 467 -2.05 -21.28 23.32
C PHE A 467 -1.30 -20.46 22.27
N SER A 468 -0.07 -20.86 21.97
CA SER A 468 0.72 -20.25 20.90
C SER A 468 0.27 -20.74 19.52
N MET A 469 -0.04 -19.79 18.62
CA MET A 469 -0.45 -20.04 17.24
C MET A 469 0.56 -19.40 16.30
N TYR A 470 1.07 -20.17 15.35
CA TYR A 470 2.06 -19.73 14.37
C TYR A 470 1.49 -19.77 12.97
N VAL A 471 1.63 -18.68 12.22
CA VAL A 471 1.06 -18.52 10.87
C VAL A 471 2.20 -18.27 9.86
N GLY A 472 2.31 -19.13 8.86
CA GLY A 472 3.32 -19.01 7.82
C GLY A 472 3.00 -17.86 6.86
N LYS A 473 4.02 -17.11 6.44
CA LYS A 473 3.89 -15.94 5.55
C LYS A 473 4.11 -16.27 4.08
N ASN A 474 4.67 -17.44 3.78
CA ASN A 474 4.98 -17.92 2.42
C ASN A 474 5.12 -19.45 2.45
N ASN A 475 5.32 -20.05 1.26
CA ASN A 475 5.37 -21.51 1.13
C ASN A 475 6.51 -22.13 1.92
N LEU A 476 7.69 -21.51 1.94
CA LEU A 476 8.84 -22.01 2.70
C LEU A 476 8.55 -22.07 4.20
N GLN A 477 7.90 -21.04 4.75
CA GLN A 477 7.48 -21.04 6.16
C GLN A 477 6.35 -22.01 6.42
N ASN A 478 5.38 -22.16 5.50
CA ASN A 478 4.31 -23.15 5.59
C ASN A 478 4.88 -24.57 5.70
N GLU A 479 5.85 -24.92 4.85
CA GLU A 479 6.55 -26.20 4.89
C GLU A 479 7.34 -26.37 6.19
N GLU A 480 8.10 -25.36 6.61
CA GLU A 480 8.88 -25.40 7.84
C GLU A 480 7.98 -25.60 9.07
N LEU A 481 6.87 -24.86 9.16
CA LEU A 481 5.88 -25.00 10.25
C LEU A 481 5.26 -26.38 10.27
N THR A 482 4.86 -26.91 9.12
CA THR A 482 4.14 -28.18 9.04
C THR A 482 5.04 -29.39 9.25
N PHE A 483 6.22 -29.40 8.62
CA PHE A 483 7.06 -30.60 8.60
C PHE A 483 8.18 -30.62 9.63
N LYS A 484 8.67 -29.44 10.06
CA LYS A 484 9.81 -29.36 10.99
C LYS A 484 9.43 -28.82 12.37
N PHE A 485 8.53 -27.82 12.45
CA PHE A 485 8.20 -27.14 13.69
C PHE A 485 7.07 -27.80 14.47
N ALA A 486 6.01 -28.25 13.78
CA ALA A 486 4.90 -28.95 14.42
C ALA A 486 5.36 -30.32 14.91
N VAL A 487 5.02 -30.66 16.15
CA VAL A 487 5.28 -31.98 16.78
C VAL A 487 3.95 -32.71 17.07
N GLY A 488 4.03 -33.97 17.48
CA GLY A 488 2.81 -34.74 17.78
C GLY A 488 1.87 -34.00 18.73
N ASN A 489 0.58 -34.11 18.50
CA ASN A 489 -0.55 -33.46 19.16
C ASN A 489 -0.70 -31.95 18.86
N ASP A 490 0.16 -31.34 18.06
CA ASP A 490 -0.09 -29.99 17.54
C ASP A 490 -1.16 -30.02 16.44
N TRP A 491 -1.94 -28.97 16.33
CA TRP A 491 -3.00 -28.86 15.34
C TRP A 491 -2.57 -27.99 14.17
N TRP A 492 -2.88 -28.44 12.96
CA TRP A 492 -2.68 -27.75 11.70
C TRP A 492 -4.02 -27.31 11.12
N PHE A 493 -4.08 -26.08 10.59
CA PHE A 493 -5.25 -25.49 9.94
C PHE A 493 -4.84 -24.84 8.62
N HIS A 494 -5.72 -24.95 7.61
CA HIS A 494 -5.54 -24.29 6.31
C HIS A 494 -6.89 -24.05 5.62
N ALA A 495 -7.02 -22.94 4.86
CA ALA A 495 -8.21 -22.64 4.07
C ALA A 495 -8.34 -23.63 2.91
N LYS A 496 -9.44 -24.37 2.87
CA LYS A 496 -9.67 -25.48 1.95
C LYS A 496 -9.71 -25.05 0.49
N GLY A 497 -8.96 -25.77 -0.35
CA GLY A 497 -8.98 -25.63 -1.82
C GLY A 497 -8.55 -24.26 -2.33
N ARG A 498 -7.75 -23.52 -1.57
CA ARG A 498 -7.25 -22.18 -1.99
C ARG A 498 -5.91 -21.84 -1.37
N PRO A 499 -5.10 -20.99 -2.03
CA PRO A 499 -3.84 -20.51 -1.47
C PRO A 499 -4.05 -19.75 -0.15
N GLY A 500 -3.21 -20.07 0.85
CA GLY A 500 -3.28 -19.49 2.18
C GLY A 500 -2.13 -19.90 3.08
N SER A 501 -2.14 -19.39 4.30
CA SER A 501 -1.15 -19.71 5.32
C SER A 501 -1.50 -21.00 6.06
N HIS A 502 -0.48 -21.79 6.38
CA HIS A 502 -0.60 -22.84 7.38
C HIS A 502 -0.59 -22.23 8.78
N VAL A 503 -1.52 -22.64 9.62
CA VAL A 503 -1.58 -22.24 11.02
C VAL A 503 -1.29 -23.45 11.88
N ILE A 504 -0.30 -23.33 12.76
CA ILE A 504 0.07 -24.39 13.73
C ILE A 504 -0.26 -23.90 15.13
N VAL A 505 -1.06 -24.68 15.85
CA VAL A 505 -1.34 -24.45 17.27
C VAL A 505 -0.48 -25.39 18.09
N LYS A 506 0.35 -24.83 18.98
CA LYS A 506 1.21 -25.59 19.90
C LYS A 506 0.41 -25.96 21.13
N THR A 507 0.03 -27.23 21.25
CA THR A 507 -0.80 -27.71 22.38
C THR A 507 0.02 -28.05 23.62
N GLY A 508 1.27 -28.45 23.47
CA GLY A 508 2.09 -28.95 24.57
C GLY A 508 1.51 -30.22 25.22
N GLY A 509 0.75 -31.00 24.44
CA GLY A 509 0.08 -32.22 24.92
C GLY A 509 -1.25 -32.00 25.68
N LYS A 510 -1.77 -30.77 25.68
CA LYS A 510 -3.09 -30.43 26.24
C LYS A 510 -4.17 -30.56 25.17
N GLU A 511 -5.40 -30.83 25.60
CA GLU A 511 -6.56 -30.77 24.73
C GLU A 511 -6.81 -29.34 24.24
N LEU A 512 -7.19 -29.19 22.97
CA LEU A 512 -7.41 -27.88 22.35
C LEU A 512 -8.83 -27.40 22.65
N PRO A 513 -9.01 -26.24 23.35
CA PRO A 513 -10.32 -25.68 23.63
C PRO A 513 -11.02 -25.20 22.35
N ASP A 514 -12.35 -25.20 22.32
CA ASP A 514 -13.17 -24.78 21.18
C ASP A 514 -12.89 -23.32 20.76
N ALA A 515 -12.68 -22.42 21.74
CA ALA A 515 -12.37 -21.02 21.43
C ALA A 515 -11.04 -20.89 20.68
N THR A 516 -9.98 -21.57 21.14
CA THR A 516 -8.67 -21.59 20.45
C THR A 516 -8.79 -22.24 19.07
N PHE A 517 -9.62 -23.30 18.94
CA PHE A 517 -9.88 -23.95 17.65
C PHE A 517 -10.50 -22.99 16.63
N GLU A 518 -11.54 -22.25 17.05
CA GLU A 518 -12.17 -21.23 16.21
C GLU A 518 -11.21 -20.09 15.85
N GLU A 519 -10.41 -19.60 16.78
CA GLU A 519 -9.43 -18.55 16.55
C GLU A 519 -8.37 -18.98 15.52
N ALA A 520 -7.88 -20.21 15.60
CA ALA A 520 -6.94 -20.77 14.63
C ALA A 520 -7.57 -20.91 13.23
N ALA A 521 -8.82 -21.36 13.15
CA ALA A 521 -9.55 -21.44 11.90
C ALA A 521 -9.78 -20.04 11.29
N ARG A 522 -10.10 -19.03 12.11
CA ARG A 522 -10.22 -17.63 11.67
C ARG A 522 -8.90 -17.08 11.14
N LEU A 523 -7.77 -17.42 11.79
CA LEU A 523 -6.45 -17.04 11.27
C LEU A 523 -6.17 -17.67 9.91
N ALA A 524 -6.46 -18.97 9.72
CA ALA A 524 -6.28 -19.64 8.44
C ALA A 524 -7.14 -18.99 7.34
N ALA A 525 -8.39 -18.65 7.64
CA ALA A 525 -9.29 -17.95 6.73
C ALA A 525 -8.76 -16.53 6.39
N HIS A 526 -8.35 -15.77 7.40
CA HIS A 526 -7.85 -14.39 7.24
C HIS A 526 -6.58 -14.32 6.38
N TYR A 527 -5.67 -15.27 6.52
CA TYR A 527 -4.42 -15.33 5.77
C TYR A 527 -4.51 -16.16 4.47
N SER A 528 -5.69 -16.21 3.87
CA SER A 528 -5.95 -16.87 2.59
C SER A 528 -6.44 -15.88 1.52
N THR A 529 -6.48 -16.34 0.28
CA THR A 529 -7.09 -15.59 -0.84
C THR A 529 -8.60 -15.38 -0.69
N GLY A 530 -9.24 -16.09 0.25
CA GLY A 530 -10.67 -15.98 0.53
C GLY A 530 -11.04 -14.98 1.62
N ARG A 531 -10.10 -14.21 2.16
CA ARG A 531 -10.28 -13.33 3.36
C ARG A 531 -11.49 -12.39 3.33
N ASP A 532 -11.96 -12.02 2.16
CA ASP A 532 -13.10 -11.10 1.97
C ASP A 532 -14.44 -11.83 1.76
N GLN A 533 -14.46 -13.18 1.88
CA GLN A 533 -15.67 -13.98 1.73
C GLN A 533 -16.37 -14.17 3.08
N GLU A 534 -17.70 -14.18 3.08
CA GLU A 534 -18.50 -14.39 4.30
C GLU A 534 -18.31 -15.76 4.96
N LYS A 535 -18.02 -16.80 4.14
CA LYS A 535 -17.83 -18.18 4.62
C LYS A 535 -16.65 -18.81 3.91
N ILE A 536 -15.73 -19.38 4.69
CA ILE A 536 -14.56 -20.11 4.22
C ILE A 536 -14.51 -21.45 4.92
N GLU A 537 -14.42 -22.53 4.14
CA GLU A 537 -14.11 -23.84 4.68
C GLU A 537 -12.64 -23.91 5.09
N VAL A 538 -12.36 -24.49 6.25
CA VAL A 538 -11.01 -24.66 6.77
C VAL A 538 -10.79 -26.15 7.06
N ASP A 539 -9.76 -26.71 6.44
CA ASP A 539 -9.27 -28.05 6.77
C ASP A 539 -8.40 -27.99 8.02
N TYR A 540 -8.52 -28.98 8.87
CA TYR A 540 -7.73 -29.10 10.09
C TYR A 540 -7.38 -30.56 10.39
N VAL A 541 -6.24 -30.76 10.99
CA VAL A 541 -5.76 -32.08 11.36
C VAL A 541 -4.80 -32.03 12.54
N GLU A 542 -4.93 -32.95 13.46
CA GLU A 542 -3.94 -33.17 14.53
C GLU A 542 -2.73 -33.90 13.95
N LYS A 543 -1.52 -33.39 14.21
CA LYS A 543 -0.30 -34.06 13.78
C LYS A 543 -0.05 -35.31 14.59
N LYS A 544 -0.19 -36.46 13.96
CA LYS A 544 0.13 -37.73 14.62
C LYS A 544 1.64 -37.89 14.77
N THR A 545 2.10 -38.40 15.91
CA THR A 545 3.47 -38.87 16.09
C THR A 545 3.70 -40.06 15.17
N GLY A 546 4.45 -39.85 14.09
CA GLY A 546 4.94 -40.88 13.19
C GLY A 546 6.43 -40.96 13.24
#